data_fb33f7d77c1bbc12cf4d2972dbcbbcfa
#
_entry.id   fb33f7d77c1bbc12cf4d2972dbcbbcfa
#
_cell.length_a   1.000
_cell.length_b   1.000
_cell.length_c   1.000
_cell.angle_alpha   90.00
_cell.angle_beta   90.00
_cell.angle_gamma   90.00
#
_symmetry.space_group_name_H-M   'P 1'
#
loop_
_entity.id
_entity.type
_entity.pdbx_description
1 polymer ?
#
loop_
_entity_poly.entity_id
_entity_poly.type
_entity_poly.pdbx_seq_one_letter_code
_entity_poly.pdbx_strand_id
1 'polypeptide(L)'
;MSPSENDTFSGKRLVMHVADCGKDFIHIPFFVGEDKSRTWVLTLVNGRIKLKHDHRHEDGSEDEITQYGGIASNTGLAGIQFFPADQETADLIPYAANNVWWITIDENTFTYNLRRIGSERFFSVKFDLTKEVDSPGPAWGW
;
A
#
# COMPACT_ATOMS: atom_id res chain seq x y z
N MET A 1 -3.04 -12.64 11.63
CA MET A 1 -1.83 -12.51 12.47
C MET A 1 -1.91 -11.20 13.21
N SER A 2 -1.66 -11.22 14.51
CA SER A 2 -1.60 -9.98 15.30
C SER A 2 -0.34 -9.20 14.92
N PRO A 3 -0.44 -7.86 14.83
CA PRO A 3 0.74 -7.03 14.72
C PRO A 3 1.69 -7.29 15.90
N SER A 4 2.99 -7.14 15.69
CA SER A 4 3.95 -7.22 16.79
C SER A 4 3.73 -6.06 17.75
N GLU A 5 4.11 -6.21 19.02
CA GLU A 5 3.97 -5.16 20.03
C GLU A 5 4.64 -3.85 19.63
N ASN A 6 5.62 -3.89 18.72
CA ASN A 6 6.33 -2.72 18.21
C ASN A 6 5.81 -2.25 16.85
N ASP A 7 4.65 -2.75 16.41
CA ASP A 7 4.04 -2.36 15.14
C ASP A 7 3.50 -0.94 15.24
N THR A 8 3.89 -0.08 14.28
CA THR A 8 3.43 1.33 14.22
C THR A 8 1.93 1.46 13.96
N PHE A 9 1.27 0.39 13.52
CA PHE A 9 -0.15 0.39 13.17
C PHE A 9 -1.04 -0.09 14.33
N SER A 10 -0.48 -0.81 15.30
CA SER A 10 -1.24 -1.44 16.37
C SER A 10 -1.93 -0.39 17.26
N GLY A 11 -3.21 -0.62 17.56
CA GLY A 11 -4.00 0.25 18.43
C GLY A 11 -4.42 1.58 17.79
N LYS A 12 -4.08 1.83 16.53
CA LYS A 12 -4.44 3.07 15.82
C LYS A 12 -5.60 2.83 14.87
N ARG A 13 -6.38 3.88 14.62
CA ARG A 13 -7.42 3.84 13.59
C ARG A 13 -6.75 3.85 12.23
N LEU A 14 -7.09 2.86 11.40
CA LEU A 14 -6.58 2.73 10.04
C LEU A 14 -7.69 3.10 9.05
N VAL A 15 -7.42 4.04 8.17
CA VAL A 15 -8.39 4.53 7.19
C VAL A 15 -7.73 4.54 5.81
N MET A 16 -8.46 4.09 4.82
CA MET A 16 -8.08 4.22 3.41
C MET A 16 -9.26 4.78 2.62
N HIS A 17 -8.95 5.46 1.54
CA HIS A 17 -9.98 5.90 0.59
C HIS A 17 -9.34 6.08 -0.78
N VAL A 18 -10.17 6.01 -1.83
CA VAL A 18 -9.72 6.35 -3.18
C VAL A 18 -9.83 7.86 -3.33
N ALA A 19 -8.70 8.55 -3.22
CA ALA A 19 -8.65 10.01 -3.26
C ALA A 19 -8.68 10.54 -4.68
N ASP A 20 -8.08 9.81 -5.62
CA ASP A 20 -8.03 10.20 -7.02
C ASP A 20 -7.90 8.95 -7.89
N CYS A 21 -8.48 9.01 -9.07
CA CYS A 21 -8.35 7.95 -10.07
C CYS A 21 -8.49 8.51 -11.46
N GLY A 22 -7.80 7.90 -12.41
CA GLY A 22 -7.89 8.22 -13.81
C GLY A 22 -7.94 6.95 -14.66
N LYS A 23 -7.67 7.10 -15.94
CA LYS A 23 -7.69 5.97 -16.88
C LYS A 23 -6.67 4.89 -16.48
N ASP A 24 -5.49 5.29 -16.06
CA ASP A 24 -4.35 4.40 -15.84
C ASP A 24 -3.77 4.49 -14.44
N PHE A 25 -4.47 5.09 -13.46
CA PHE A 25 -3.97 5.23 -12.10
C PHE A 25 -5.06 5.28 -11.04
N ILE A 26 -4.70 4.87 -9.83
CA ILE A 26 -5.52 5.02 -8.61
C ILE A 26 -4.57 5.44 -7.49
N HIS A 27 -4.94 6.50 -6.76
CA HIS A 27 -4.25 6.94 -5.55
C HIS A 27 -5.09 6.62 -4.32
N ILE A 28 -4.52 5.87 -3.39
CA ILE A 28 -5.20 5.41 -2.18
C ILE A 28 -4.38 5.86 -0.96
N PRO A 29 -4.69 7.01 -0.36
CA PRO A 29 -4.10 7.36 0.94
C PRO A 29 -4.42 6.31 2.00
N PHE A 30 -3.42 5.97 2.79
CA PHE A 30 -3.54 5.06 3.92
C PHE A 30 -3.11 5.79 5.18
N PHE A 31 -4.08 6.14 6.03
CA PHE A 31 -3.86 6.91 7.24
C PHE A 31 -3.79 6.00 8.47
N VAL A 32 -2.77 6.26 9.29
CA VAL A 32 -2.51 5.53 10.53
C VAL A 32 -2.65 6.54 11.67
N GLY A 33 -3.83 6.61 12.28
CA GLY A 33 -4.15 7.68 13.23
C GLY A 33 -4.00 9.04 12.56
N GLU A 34 -3.19 9.92 13.10
CA GLU A 34 -2.91 11.26 12.55
C GLU A 34 -1.78 11.26 11.51
N ASP A 35 -1.13 10.13 11.29
CA ASP A 35 -0.05 9.98 10.30
C ASP A 35 -0.65 9.83 8.90
N LYS A 36 -0.45 10.85 8.07
CA LYS A 36 -0.93 10.94 6.68
C LYS A 36 0.21 10.84 5.66
N SER A 37 1.30 10.16 6.02
CA SER A 37 2.51 10.06 5.22
C SER A 37 2.41 9.11 4.02
N ARG A 38 1.45 8.16 4.02
CA ARG A 38 1.43 7.03 3.11
C ARG A 38 0.32 7.14 2.07
N THR A 39 0.66 6.91 0.81
CA THR A 39 -0.30 6.73 -0.29
C THR A 39 0.13 5.52 -1.13
N TRP A 40 -0.79 4.60 -1.37
CA TRP A 40 -0.60 3.54 -2.34
C TRP A 40 -0.93 4.10 -3.73
N VAL A 41 0.04 4.01 -4.64
CA VAL A 41 -0.10 4.45 -6.02
C VAL A 41 -0.14 3.23 -6.92
N LEU A 42 -1.29 2.98 -7.51
CA LEU A 42 -1.48 1.92 -8.50
C LEU A 42 -1.49 2.53 -9.88
N THR A 43 -0.65 2.02 -10.77
CA THR A 43 -0.52 2.52 -12.14
C THR A 43 -0.60 1.38 -13.12
N LEU A 44 -1.28 1.57 -14.24
CA LEU A 44 -1.30 0.58 -15.33
C LEU A 44 -0.11 0.84 -16.26
N VAL A 45 0.78 -0.14 -16.38
CA VAL A 45 2.00 -0.05 -17.19
C VAL A 45 2.09 -1.28 -18.08
N ASN A 46 1.97 -1.11 -19.39
CA ASN A 46 2.05 -2.21 -20.36
C ASN A 46 1.11 -3.39 -20.03
N GLY A 47 -0.12 -3.07 -19.62
CA GLY A 47 -1.15 -4.06 -19.31
C GLY A 47 -1.00 -4.72 -17.94
N ARG A 48 -0.07 -4.27 -17.11
CA ARG A 48 0.11 -4.77 -15.75
C ARG A 48 0.04 -3.64 -14.73
N ILE A 49 -0.47 -3.95 -13.55
CA ILE A 49 -0.55 -2.99 -12.45
C ILE A 49 0.82 -2.91 -11.78
N LYS A 50 1.26 -1.69 -11.50
CA LYS A 50 2.43 -1.40 -10.68
C LYS A 50 1.96 -0.76 -9.38
N LEU A 51 2.41 -1.31 -8.25
CA LEU A 51 2.18 -0.73 -6.93
C LEU A 51 3.45 -0.03 -6.47
N LYS A 52 3.32 1.24 -6.11
CA LYS A 52 4.37 1.99 -5.40
C LYS A 52 3.81 2.59 -4.13
N HIS A 53 4.65 2.63 -3.11
CA HIS A 53 4.36 3.29 -1.85
C HIS A 53 4.98 4.68 -1.89
N ASP A 54 4.13 5.71 -1.87
CA ASP A 54 4.56 7.09 -1.75
C ASP A 54 4.57 7.47 -0.28
N HIS A 55 5.72 7.88 0.23
CA HIS A 55 5.89 8.35 1.60
C HIS A 55 6.37 9.79 1.61
N ARG A 56 5.71 10.63 2.40
CA ARG A 56 6.04 12.06 2.51
C ARG A 56 6.08 12.51 3.96
N HIS A 57 6.90 13.52 4.21
CA HIS A 57 6.90 14.27 5.46
C HIS A 57 5.67 15.17 5.53
N GLU A 58 5.37 15.70 6.71
CA GLU A 58 4.21 16.57 6.93
C GLU A 58 4.24 17.82 6.06
N ASP A 59 5.43 18.34 5.72
CA ASP A 59 5.59 19.48 4.83
C ASP A 59 5.37 19.16 3.34
N GLY A 60 5.10 17.90 3.01
CA GLY A 60 4.86 17.42 1.64
C GLY A 60 6.11 16.98 0.89
N SER A 61 7.30 17.14 1.46
CA SER A 61 8.53 16.64 0.83
C SER A 61 8.61 15.13 0.89
N GLU A 62 9.26 14.51 -0.10
CA GLU A 62 9.41 13.06 -0.16
C GLU A 62 10.32 12.56 0.96
N ASP A 63 9.93 11.43 1.57
CA ASP A 63 10.76 10.69 2.50
C ASP A 63 11.93 10.04 1.75
N GLU A 64 13.00 9.73 2.47
CA GLU A 64 14.14 8.98 1.92
C GLU A 64 13.73 7.57 1.50
N ILE A 65 12.84 6.93 2.23
CA ILE A 65 12.28 5.62 1.92
C ILE A 65 10.89 5.82 1.32
N THR A 66 10.85 5.96 0.00
CA THR A 66 9.63 6.19 -0.76
C THR A 66 9.71 5.51 -2.13
N GLN A 67 8.58 5.39 -2.83
CA GLN A 67 8.48 4.82 -4.18
C GLN A 67 8.97 3.37 -4.27
N TYR A 68 8.81 2.61 -3.19
CA TYR A 68 9.10 1.18 -3.19
C TYR A 68 7.86 0.37 -3.51
N GLY A 69 8.03 -0.82 -4.06
CA GLY A 69 6.94 -1.70 -4.46
C GLY A 69 7.34 -2.66 -5.56
N GLY A 70 6.44 -2.89 -6.49
CA GLY A 70 6.73 -3.78 -7.60
C GLY A 70 5.64 -3.78 -8.66
N ILE A 71 5.97 -4.38 -9.78
CA ILE A 71 5.05 -4.59 -10.90
C ILE A 71 4.41 -5.97 -10.76
N ALA A 72 3.12 -6.08 -11.09
CA ALA A 72 2.41 -7.35 -11.06
C ALA A 72 3.13 -8.39 -11.93
N SER A 73 3.26 -9.61 -11.42
CA SER A 73 3.93 -10.70 -12.12
C SER A 73 3.14 -11.24 -13.32
N ASN A 74 1.83 -10.93 -13.38
CA ASN A 74 0.92 -11.30 -14.46
C ASN A 74 -0.28 -10.35 -14.44
N THR A 75 -1.29 -10.61 -15.28
CA THR A 75 -2.49 -9.77 -15.36
C THR A 75 -3.49 -10.00 -14.21
N GLY A 76 -3.22 -10.99 -13.35
CA GLY A 76 -4.00 -11.25 -12.15
C GLY A 76 -5.40 -11.75 -12.38
N LEU A 77 -6.17 -11.70 -11.31
CA LEU A 77 -7.61 -11.96 -11.30
C LEU A 77 -8.33 -10.71 -10.80
N ALA A 78 -9.63 -10.64 -11.06
CA ALA A 78 -10.43 -9.47 -10.70
C ALA A 78 -10.37 -9.11 -9.19
N GLY A 79 -10.22 -10.10 -8.33
CA GLY A 79 -10.24 -9.89 -6.88
C GLY A 79 -8.89 -9.99 -6.19
N ILE A 80 -7.79 -10.25 -6.90
CA ILE A 80 -6.47 -10.39 -6.29
C ILE A 80 -5.35 -10.09 -7.27
N GLN A 81 -4.32 -9.41 -6.77
CA GLN A 81 -3.12 -9.12 -7.53
C GLN A 81 -1.89 -9.13 -6.63
N PHE A 82 -0.80 -9.74 -7.11
CA PHE A 82 0.50 -9.81 -6.44
C PHE A 82 1.49 -8.84 -7.03
N PHE A 83 2.36 -8.29 -6.16
CA PHE A 83 3.40 -7.32 -6.52
C PHE A 83 4.71 -7.74 -5.84
N PRO A 84 5.53 -8.59 -6.46
CA PRO A 84 6.87 -8.87 -5.95
C PRO A 84 7.74 -7.60 -6.00
N ALA A 85 8.62 -7.43 -5.01
CA ALA A 85 9.52 -6.28 -4.98
C ALA A 85 10.32 -6.18 -6.28
N ASP A 86 10.40 -4.98 -6.85
CA ASP A 86 11.19 -4.72 -8.04
C ASP A 86 12.66 -4.43 -7.70
N GLN A 87 13.50 -4.29 -8.72
CA GLN A 87 14.92 -4.04 -8.54
C GLN A 87 15.17 -2.68 -7.87
N GLU A 88 14.40 -1.67 -8.22
CA GLU A 88 14.48 -0.34 -7.60
C GLU A 88 14.26 -0.44 -6.08
N THR A 89 13.26 -1.23 -5.66
CA THR A 89 12.99 -1.48 -4.25
C THR A 89 14.14 -2.24 -3.58
N ALA A 90 14.67 -3.27 -4.23
CA ALA A 90 15.81 -4.03 -3.71
C ALA A 90 17.06 -3.18 -3.54
N ASP A 91 17.29 -2.25 -4.46
CA ASP A 91 18.42 -1.32 -4.39
C ASP A 91 18.24 -0.29 -3.26
N LEU A 92 17.03 0.22 -3.09
CA LEU A 92 16.70 1.21 -2.04
C LEU A 92 16.69 0.58 -0.65
N ILE A 93 16.08 -0.61 -0.53
CA ILE A 93 15.88 -1.31 0.74
C ILE A 93 16.34 -2.77 0.55
N PRO A 94 17.65 -3.08 0.72
CA PRO A 94 18.16 -4.43 0.40
C PRO A 94 17.42 -5.59 1.08
N TYR A 95 17.00 -5.43 2.34
CA TYR A 95 16.26 -6.49 3.04
C TYR A 95 14.82 -6.65 2.52
N ALA A 96 14.32 -5.72 1.71
CA ALA A 96 12.99 -5.80 1.09
C ALA A 96 12.99 -6.51 -0.26
N ALA A 97 14.15 -6.99 -0.74
CA ALA A 97 14.25 -7.69 -2.03
C ALA A 97 13.30 -8.90 -2.13
N ASN A 98 13.01 -9.54 -1.01
CA ASN A 98 12.11 -10.71 -0.95
C ASN A 98 10.69 -10.36 -0.53
N ASN A 99 10.33 -9.08 -0.49
CA ASN A 99 8.95 -8.67 -0.18
C ASN A 99 8.02 -9.02 -1.34
N VAL A 100 6.85 -9.52 -0.97
CA VAL A 100 5.71 -9.66 -1.89
C VAL A 100 4.53 -8.96 -1.24
N TRP A 101 4.02 -7.96 -1.92
CA TRP A 101 2.75 -7.32 -1.54
C TRP A 101 1.64 -7.94 -2.35
N TRP A 102 0.43 -7.98 -1.79
CA TRP A 102 -0.76 -8.31 -2.57
C TRP A 102 -1.97 -7.60 -2.01
N ILE A 103 -2.91 -7.36 -2.90
CA ILE A 103 -4.18 -6.72 -2.59
C ILE A 103 -5.30 -7.70 -2.97
N THR A 104 -6.28 -7.84 -2.09
CA THR A 104 -7.53 -8.51 -2.43
C THR A 104 -8.67 -7.53 -2.31
N ILE A 105 -9.67 -7.69 -3.17
CA ILE A 105 -10.87 -6.85 -3.14
C ILE A 105 -12.08 -7.66 -3.56
N ASP A 106 -13.19 -7.47 -2.84
CA ASP A 106 -14.51 -7.92 -3.24
C ASP A 106 -15.53 -6.82 -2.94
N GLU A 107 -16.83 -7.13 -3.00
CA GLU A 107 -17.88 -6.14 -2.76
C GLU A 107 -17.84 -5.52 -1.37
N ASN A 108 -17.32 -6.23 -0.39
CA ASN A 108 -17.40 -5.86 1.02
C ASN A 108 -16.06 -5.54 1.66
N THR A 109 -14.95 -6.03 1.11
CA THR A 109 -13.64 -5.95 1.75
C THR A 109 -12.52 -5.59 0.78
N PHE A 110 -11.55 -4.87 1.31
CA PHE A 110 -10.26 -4.61 0.67
C PHE A 110 -9.18 -5.04 1.65
N THR A 111 -8.21 -5.84 1.23
CA THR A 111 -7.05 -6.17 2.05
C THR A 111 -5.76 -5.72 1.40
N TYR A 112 -4.87 -5.23 2.24
CA TYR A 112 -3.48 -4.92 1.87
C TYR A 112 -2.58 -5.83 2.68
N ASN A 113 -1.66 -6.51 2.02
CA ASN A 113 -0.87 -7.57 2.62
C ASN A 113 0.59 -7.47 2.20
N LEU A 114 1.47 -7.91 3.09
CA LEU A 114 2.91 -8.02 2.86
C LEU A 114 3.43 -9.32 3.46
N ARG A 115 4.23 -10.05 2.71
CA ARG A 115 5.04 -11.17 3.18
C ARG A 115 6.47 -10.95 2.73
N ARG A 116 7.42 -11.08 3.65
CA ARG A 116 8.85 -11.16 3.30
C ARG A 116 9.24 -12.62 3.27
N ILE A 117 9.41 -13.15 2.05
CA ILE A 117 9.75 -14.57 1.85
C ILE A 117 11.09 -14.88 2.52
N GLY A 118 11.15 -16.01 3.21
CA GLY A 118 12.34 -16.41 3.94
C GLY A 118 12.48 -15.82 5.33
N SER A 119 11.45 -15.14 5.83
CA SER A 119 11.41 -14.57 7.18
C SER A 119 10.01 -14.73 7.80
N GLU A 120 9.89 -14.37 9.07
CA GLU A 120 8.61 -14.36 9.80
C GLU A 120 7.79 -13.11 9.49
N ARG A 121 8.31 -12.13 8.75
CA ARG A 121 7.62 -10.87 8.49
C ARG A 121 6.36 -11.09 7.66
N PHE A 122 5.22 -10.78 8.27
CA PHE A 122 3.90 -10.81 7.63
C PHE A 122 3.07 -9.66 8.18
N PHE A 123 2.35 -8.99 7.30
CA PHE A 123 1.47 -7.88 7.65
C PHE A 123 0.20 -7.97 6.82
N SER A 124 -0.94 -7.74 7.44
CA SER A 124 -2.24 -7.72 6.75
C SER A 124 -3.16 -6.72 7.41
N VAL A 125 -3.79 -5.89 6.57
CA VAL A 125 -4.84 -4.96 6.99
C VAL A 125 -6.08 -5.23 6.16
N LYS A 126 -7.22 -5.33 6.84
CA LYS A 126 -8.52 -5.52 6.22
C LYS A 126 -9.39 -4.30 6.45
N PHE A 127 -9.95 -3.77 5.38
CA PHE A 127 -10.87 -2.64 5.41
C PHE A 127 -12.29 -3.10 5.06
N ASP A 128 -13.27 -2.60 5.79
CA ASP A 128 -14.68 -2.84 5.56
C ASP A 128 -15.21 -1.79 4.58
N LEU A 129 -15.50 -2.21 3.34
CA LEU A 129 -16.01 -1.33 2.29
C LEU A 129 -17.52 -1.04 2.43
N THR A 130 -18.21 -1.69 3.37
CA THR A 130 -19.63 -1.46 3.61
C THR A 130 -19.89 -0.26 4.53
N LYS A 131 -18.84 0.29 5.16
CA LYS A 131 -18.92 1.41 6.09
C LYS A 131 -18.20 2.62 5.51
N GLU A 132 -18.99 3.63 5.15
CA GLU A 132 -18.45 4.91 4.73
C GLU A 132 -17.82 5.64 5.92
N VAL A 133 -16.77 6.40 5.64
CA VAL A 133 -16.15 7.31 6.59
C VAL A 133 -16.24 8.73 6.05
N ASP A 134 -16.26 9.73 6.93
CA ASP A 134 -16.11 11.11 6.51
C ASP A 134 -14.79 11.28 5.78
N SER A 135 -14.76 12.14 4.76
CA SER A 135 -13.54 12.39 4.01
C SER A 135 -12.39 12.77 4.97
N PRO A 136 -11.31 11.99 5.01
CA PRO A 136 -10.22 12.28 5.95
C PRO A 136 -9.31 13.40 5.49
N GLY A 137 -9.63 14.04 4.37
CA GLY A 137 -8.76 15.05 3.75
C GLY A 137 -7.59 14.43 2.98
N PRO A 138 -6.74 15.28 2.39
CA PRO A 138 -5.62 14.79 1.59
C PRO A 138 -4.49 14.20 2.44
N ALA A 139 -3.73 13.28 1.86
CA ALA A 139 -2.44 12.87 2.39
C ALA A 139 -1.45 14.04 2.30
N TRP A 140 -0.38 13.97 3.08
CA TRP A 140 0.65 15.01 3.07
C TRP A 140 1.25 15.18 1.67
N GLY A 141 1.25 16.40 1.16
CA GLY A 141 1.79 16.75 -0.14
C GLY A 141 0.90 16.44 -1.35
N TRP A 142 -0.35 16.05 -1.12
CA TRP A 142 -1.31 15.72 -2.18
C TRP A 142 -2.44 16.75 -2.31
#